data_30d8978115384c1cc0d7237bf1c50ae0
#
_entry.id   30d8978115384c1cc0d7237bf1c50ae0
#
_cell.length_a   1.000
_cell.length_b   1.000
_cell.length_c   1.000
_cell.angle_alpha   90.00
_cell.angle_beta   90.00
_cell.angle_gamma   90.00
#
_symmetry.space_group_name_H-M   'P 1'
#
loop_
_entity.id
_entity.type
_entity.pdbx_description
1 polymer ?
#
loop_
_entity_poly.entity_id
_entity_poly.type
_entity_poly.pdbx_seq_one_letter_code
_entity_poly.pdbx_strand_id
1 'polypeptide(L)'
;TTAFASFITPFNFWFWGTLYFRFAAVKTDIPTLEIPFADMLHQILLILGLPIIVGVIFARYFPNAAKKIAKPAQILSILLFIAMVSVSLSQVLSAFEQKWSVYASILAALVVVIIHNATALGAGYFTAKFGKVQMSDRRSLTIETGIQNSGLGLALLFNPLIFPTDVWNHNGGMIIITALWGIWHIISG
;
A
#
# COMPACT_ATOMS: atom_id res chain seq x y z
N THR A 1 -3.75 15.39 -0.50
CA THR A 1 -3.94 14.05 0.10
C THR A 1 -2.63 13.34 0.32
N THR A 2 -1.80 13.11 -0.70
CA THR A 2 -0.55 12.32 -0.62
C THR A 2 0.43 12.87 0.43
N ALA A 3 0.63 14.20 0.50
CA ALA A 3 1.50 14.82 1.51
C ALA A 3 1.00 14.55 2.94
N PHE A 4 -0.31 14.63 3.17
CA PHE A 4 -0.90 14.34 4.48
C PHE A 4 -0.83 12.84 4.81
N ALA A 5 -1.07 11.98 3.82
CA ALA A 5 -0.93 10.54 3.96
C ALA A 5 0.48 10.11 4.37
N SER A 6 1.52 10.82 3.91
CA SER A 6 2.91 10.54 4.29
C SER A 6 3.17 10.63 5.80
N PHE A 7 2.40 11.44 6.53
CA PHE A 7 2.46 11.53 7.99
C PHE A 7 1.49 10.58 8.69
N ILE A 8 0.29 10.42 8.15
CA ILE A 8 -0.75 9.58 8.77
C ILE A 8 -0.45 8.08 8.60
N THR A 9 0.17 7.67 7.49
CA THR A 9 0.48 6.26 7.22
C THR A 9 1.41 5.66 8.29
N PRO A 10 2.59 6.26 8.61
CA PRO A 10 3.44 5.71 9.67
C PRO A 10 2.76 5.70 11.04
N PHE A 11 1.94 6.72 11.34
CA PHE A 11 1.19 6.76 12.58
C PHE A 11 0.18 5.61 12.66
N ASN A 12 -0.63 5.39 11.62
CA ASN A 12 -1.60 4.31 11.57
C ASN A 12 -0.93 2.95 11.66
N PHE A 13 0.18 2.76 10.93
CA PHE A 13 0.90 1.51 10.93
C PHE A 13 1.49 1.20 12.31
N TRP A 14 2.13 2.19 12.94
CA TRP A 14 2.65 2.07 14.30
C TRP A 14 1.54 1.80 15.31
N PHE A 15 0.46 2.59 15.29
CA PHE A 15 -0.64 2.50 16.26
C PHE A 15 -1.35 1.15 16.16
N TRP A 16 -1.85 0.81 14.97
CA TRP A 16 -2.60 -0.43 14.77
C TRP A 16 -1.71 -1.67 14.84
N GLY A 17 -0.49 -1.58 14.33
CA GLY A 17 0.48 -2.67 14.42
C GLY A 17 0.89 -2.95 15.86
N THR A 18 1.22 -1.94 16.65
CA THR A 18 1.54 -2.11 18.08
C THR A 18 0.34 -2.69 18.84
N LEU A 19 -0.87 -2.21 18.54
CA LEU A 19 -2.08 -2.72 19.15
C LEU A 19 -2.30 -4.20 18.79
N TYR A 20 -2.16 -4.55 17.52
CA TYR A 20 -2.31 -5.94 17.04
C TYR A 20 -1.30 -6.86 17.71
N PHE A 21 -0.01 -6.51 17.71
CA PHE A 21 1.02 -7.36 18.32
C PHE A 21 0.85 -7.52 19.83
N ARG A 22 0.40 -6.48 20.53
CA ARG A 22 0.05 -6.60 21.96
C ARG A 22 -1.05 -7.62 22.22
N PHE A 23 -2.09 -7.64 21.39
CA PHE A 23 -3.19 -8.61 21.52
C PHE A 23 -2.83 -10.00 21.00
N ALA A 24 -2.08 -10.09 19.91
CA ALA A 24 -1.67 -11.35 19.31
C ALA A 24 -0.62 -12.08 20.17
N ALA A 25 0.35 -11.39 20.74
CA ALA A 25 1.37 -11.96 21.61
C ALA A 25 0.80 -12.65 22.87
N VAL A 26 -0.38 -12.24 23.31
CA VAL A 26 -1.08 -12.89 24.45
C VAL A 26 -1.65 -14.27 24.08
N LYS A 27 -1.89 -14.52 22.77
CA LYS A 27 -2.60 -15.73 22.31
C LYS A 27 -1.73 -16.68 21.48
N THR A 28 -0.59 -16.22 21.01
CA THR A 28 0.26 -16.98 20.08
C THR A 28 1.73 -16.61 20.33
N ASP A 29 2.65 -17.60 20.20
CA ASP A 29 4.10 -17.37 20.25
C ASP A 29 4.64 -16.58 19.04
N ILE A 30 3.89 -15.57 18.57
CA ILE A 30 4.34 -14.70 17.49
C ILE A 30 5.34 -13.70 18.08
N PRO A 31 6.55 -13.57 17.49
CA PRO A 31 7.52 -12.57 17.91
C PRO A 31 6.90 -11.17 17.88
N THR A 32 7.07 -10.41 18.96
CA THR A 32 6.64 -9.01 19.01
C THR A 32 7.51 -8.22 18.05
N LEU A 33 6.90 -7.71 16.97
CA LEU A 33 7.56 -6.80 16.06
C LEU A 33 7.52 -5.39 16.67
N GLU A 34 8.69 -4.87 17.02
CA GLU A 34 8.81 -3.45 17.37
C GLU A 34 8.77 -2.64 16.07
N ILE A 35 7.71 -1.81 15.91
CA ILE A 35 7.57 -0.95 14.72
C ILE A 35 8.27 0.38 15.02
N PRO A 36 9.44 0.64 14.43
CA PRO A 36 10.19 1.87 14.67
C PRO A 36 9.52 3.04 13.95
N PHE A 37 8.66 3.77 14.66
CA PHE A 37 7.90 4.88 14.08
C PHE A 37 8.79 5.94 13.39
N ALA A 38 9.89 6.33 14.03
CA ALA A 38 10.78 7.35 13.51
C ALA A 38 11.46 6.91 12.20
N ASP A 39 11.96 5.67 12.15
CA ASP A 39 12.62 5.12 10.95
C ASP A 39 11.60 4.95 9.82
N MET A 40 10.39 4.50 10.14
CA MET A 40 9.33 4.37 9.16
C MET A 40 8.88 5.73 8.61
N LEU A 41 8.73 6.75 9.46
CA LEU A 41 8.43 8.11 9.04
C LEU A 41 9.52 8.66 8.11
N HIS A 42 10.80 8.48 8.49
CA HIS A 42 11.94 8.90 7.69
C HIS A 42 11.95 8.19 6.31
N GLN A 43 11.75 6.88 6.27
CA GLN A 43 11.69 6.11 5.02
C GLN A 43 10.53 6.56 4.12
N ILE A 44 9.36 6.78 4.68
CA ILE A 44 8.20 7.25 3.92
C ILE A 44 8.44 8.66 3.35
N LEU A 45 9.02 9.54 4.15
CA LEU A 45 9.36 10.89 3.67
C LEU A 45 10.42 10.85 2.56
N LEU A 46 11.38 9.95 2.62
CA LEU A 46 12.37 9.76 1.55
C LEU A 46 11.73 9.14 0.30
N ILE A 47 10.93 8.08 0.44
CA ILE A 47 10.35 7.33 -0.68
C ILE A 47 9.25 8.13 -1.38
N LEU A 48 8.41 8.85 -0.65
CA LEU A 48 7.31 9.66 -1.20
C LEU A 48 7.64 11.14 -1.29
N GLY A 49 8.16 11.73 -0.21
CA GLY A 49 8.34 13.17 -0.10
C GLY A 49 9.39 13.70 -1.07
N LEU A 50 10.54 13.07 -1.13
CA LEU A 50 11.63 13.51 -2.02
C LEU A 50 11.23 13.47 -3.51
N PRO A 51 10.70 12.37 -4.06
CA PRO A 51 10.26 12.35 -5.47
C PRO A 51 9.15 13.36 -5.77
N ILE A 52 8.21 13.58 -4.84
CA ILE A 52 7.15 14.58 -5.02
C ILE A 52 7.74 15.98 -5.11
N ILE A 53 8.63 16.34 -4.19
CA ILE A 53 9.29 17.66 -4.19
C ILE A 53 10.07 17.86 -5.49
N VAL A 54 10.90 16.87 -5.86
CA VAL A 54 11.68 16.92 -7.10
C VAL A 54 10.76 17.01 -8.33
N GLY A 55 9.70 16.21 -8.37
CA GLY A 55 8.74 16.21 -9.47
C GLY A 55 8.00 17.54 -9.63
N VAL A 56 7.55 18.14 -8.52
CA VAL A 56 6.89 19.45 -8.52
C VAL A 56 7.84 20.56 -8.96
N ILE A 57 9.06 20.59 -8.42
CA ILE A 57 10.09 21.55 -8.81
C ILE A 57 10.40 21.38 -10.31
N PHE A 58 10.63 20.16 -10.76
CA PHE A 58 10.91 19.88 -12.18
C PHE A 58 9.76 20.32 -13.08
N ALA A 59 8.53 19.99 -12.75
CA ALA A 59 7.36 20.38 -13.53
C ALA A 59 7.16 21.91 -13.59
N ARG A 60 7.53 22.63 -12.52
CA ARG A 60 7.45 24.07 -12.46
C ARG A 60 8.50 24.75 -13.35
N TYR A 61 9.74 24.30 -13.31
CA TYR A 61 10.85 24.93 -14.06
C TYR A 61 10.98 24.40 -15.49
N PHE A 62 10.56 23.17 -15.76
CA PHE A 62 10.67 22.52 -17.08
C PHE A 62 9.33 21.94 -17.55
N PRO A 63 8.26 22.76 -17.70
CA PRO A 63 6.91 22.26 -17.98
C PRO A 63 6.79 21.47 -19.29
N ASN A 64 7.54 21.87 -20.32
CA ASN A 64 7.54 21.18 -21.63
C ASN A 64 8.23 19.81 -21.55
N ALA A 65 9.32 19.69 -20.80
CA ALA A 65 9.98 18.42 -20.57
C ALA A 65 9.12 17.50 -19.70
N ALA A 66 8.51 18.04 -18.63
CA ALA A 66 7.61 17.30 -17.77
C ALA A 66 6.43 16.67 -18.55
N LYS A 67 5.80 17.43 -19.44
CA LYS A 67 4.74 16.91 -20.32
C LYS A 67 5.22 15.79 -21.25
N LYS A 68 6.43 15.91 -21.80
CA LYS A 68 7.00 14.89 -22.70
C LYS A 68 7.30 13.58 -21.99
N ILE A 69 7.82 13.64 -20.75
CA ILE A 69 8.21 12.45 -19.99
C ILE A 69 7.07 11.84 -19.16
N ALA A 70 5.95 12.55 -18.98
CA ALA A 70 4.84 12.08 -18.16
C ALA A 70 4.32 10.70 -18.59
N LYS A 71 4.03 10.52 -19.89
CA LYS A 71 3.52 9.26 -20.42
C LYS A 71 4.54 8.11 -20.37
N PRO A 72 5.81 8.28 -20.81
CA PRO A 72 6.85 7.27 -20.61
C PRO A 72 7.05 6.90 -19.14
N ALA A 73 7.09 7.90 -18.24
CA ALA A 73 7.25 7.66 -16.81
C ALA A 73 6.07 6.87 -16.23
N GLN A 74 4.83 7.16 -16.65
CA GLN A 74 3.64 6.40 -16.26
C GLN A 74 3.73 4.94 -16.69
N ILE A 75 4.11 4.69 -17.96
CA ILE A 75 4.27 3.33 -18.47
C ILE A 75 5.36 2.58 -17.69
N LEU A 76 6.51 3.22 -17.47
CA LEU A 76 7.60 2.64 -16.69
C LEU A 76 7.14 2.31 -15.26
N SER A 77 6.40 3.19 -14.61
CA SER A 77 5.86 2.96 -13.25
C SER A 77 4.93 1.75 -13.21
N ILE A 78 4.06 1.59 -14.20
CA ILE A 78 3.17 0.42 -14.31
C ILE A 78 3.97 -0.86 -14.49
N LEU A 79 4.98 -0.85 -15.37
CA LEU A 79 5.84 -2.02 -15.61
C LEU A 79 6.62 -2.41 -14.36
N LEU A 80 7.21 -1.43 -13.66
CA LEU A 80 7.91 -1.66 -12.40
C LEU A 80 6.96 -2.19 -11.31
N PHE A 81 5.74 -1.67 -11.25
CA PHE A 81 4.73 -2.15 -10.32
C PHE A 81 4.35 -3.61 -10.61
N ILE A 82 4.09 -3.95 -11.88
CA ILE A 82 3.79 -5.33 -12.27
C ILE A 82 4.97 -6.26 -11.94
N ALA A 83 6.20 -5.84 -12.21
CA ALA A 83 7.39 -6.61 -11.88
C ALA A 83 7.49 -6.85 -10.36
N MET A 84 7.30 -5.81 -9.55
CA MET A 84 7.34 -5.91 -8.10
C MET A 84 6.25 -6.85 -7.54
N VAL A 85 5.02 -6.75 -8.04
CA VAL A 85 3.92 -7.65 -7.67
C VAL A 85 4.23 -9.09 -8.08
N SER A 86 4.78 -9.30 -9.28
CA SER A 86 5.14 -10.64 -9.78
C SER A 86 6.23 -11.28 -8.91
N VAL A 87 7.27 -10.52 -8.55
CA VAL A 87 8.33 -10.98 -7.64
C VAL A 87 7.76 -11.31 -6.27
N SER A 88 6.90 -10.44 -5.72
CA SER A 88 6.25 -10.65 -4.43
C SER A 88 5.43 -11.93 -4.40
N LEU A 89 4.60 -12.15 -5.43
CA LEU A 89 3.80 -13.36 -5.55
C LEU A 89 4.65 -14.61 -5.75
N SER A 90 5.71 -14.55 -6.55
CA SER A 90 6.60 -15.69 -6.77
C SER A 90 7.32 -16.10 -5.49
N GLN A 91 7.78 -15.15 -4.68
CA GLN A 91 8.40 -15.42 -3.37
C GLN A 91 7.42 -16.10 -2.41
N VAL A 92 6.20 -15.61 -2.35
CA VAL A 92 5.16 -16.23 -1.53
C VAL A 92 4.85 -17.65 -2.01
N LEU A 93 4.64 -17.84 -3.32
CA LEU A 93 4.31 -19.16 -3.87
C LEU A 93 5.47 -20.16 -3.73
N SER A 94 6.72 -19.71 -3.80
CA SER A 94 7.90 -20.57 -3.61
C SER A 94 8.15 -20.94 -2.15
N ALA A 95 7.84 -20.04 -1.21
CA ALA A 95 8.01 -20.27 0.22
C ALA A 95 6.97 -21.26 0.79
N PHE A 96 5.82 -21.33 0.19
CA PHE A 96 4.79 -22.29 0.56
C PHE A 96 4.83 -23.48 -0.41
N GLU A 97 5.32 -24.64 0.05
CA GLU A 97 5.09 -25.89 -0.68
C GLU A 97 3.63 -25.95 -1.13
N GLN A 98 3.36 -26.30 -2.41
CA GLN A 98 2.05 -26.25 -3.08
C GLN A 98 0.93 -27.00 -2.32
N LYS A 99 0.58 -26.54 -1.15
CA LYS A 99 -0.50 -27.08 -0.33
C LYS A 99 -1.80 -26.36 -0.65
N TRP A 100 -2.90 -27.09 -0.69
CA TRP A 100 -4.25 -26.54 -0.89
C TRP A 100 -4.56 -25.38 0.07
N SER A 101 -4.01 -25.39 1.28
CA SER A 101 -4.14 -24.32 2.27
C SER A 101 -3.65 -22.95 1.76
N VAL A 102 -2.65 -22.91 0.87
CA VAL A 102 -2.10 -21.65 0.31
C VAL A 102 -3.11 -21.02 -0.65
N TYR A 103 -3.72 -21.83 -1.52
CA TYR A 103 -4.75 -21.34 -2.45
C TYR A 103 -5.99 -20.84 -1.69
N ALA A 104 -6.39 -21.52 -0.63
CA ALA A 104 -7.48 -21.08 0.24
C ALA A 104 -7.14 -19.74 0.93
N SER A 105 -5.89 -19.55 1.38
CA SER A 105 -5.42 -18.30 1.99
C SER A 105 -5.37 -17.14 0.98
N ILE A 106 -4.94 -17.39 -0.26
CA ILE A 106 -4.94 -16.39 -1.33
C ILE A 106 -6.37 -15.98 -1.66
N LEU A 107 -7.30 -16.94 -1.77
CA LEU A 107 -8.70 -16.66 -2.04
C LEU A 107 -9.34 -15.85 -0.89
N ALA A 108 -9.08 -16.23 0.35
CA ALA A 108 -9.54 -15.49 1.52
C ALA A 108 -8.98 -14.06 1.54
N ALA A 109 -7.70 -13.88 1.25
CA ALA A 109 -7.06 -12.57 1.14
C ALA A 109 -7.71 -11.72 0.03
N LEU A 110 -8.03 -12.32 -1.13
CA LEU A 110 -8.72 -11.62 -2.22
C LEU A 110 -10.11 -11.14 -1.79
N VAL A 111 -10.88 -11.98 -1.10
CA VAL A 111 -12.20 -11.61 -0.56
C VAL A 111 -12.08 -10.44 0.42
N VAL A 112 -11.10 -10.49 1.33
CA VAL A 112 -10.83 -9.41 2.28
C VAL A 112 -10.47 -8.11 1.55
N VAL A 113 -9.62 -8.17 0.53
CA VAL A 113 -9.23 -7.02 -0.30
C VAL A 113 -10.44 -6.40 -0.99
N ILE A 114 -11.31 -7.21 -1.60
CA ILE A 114 -12.53 -6.73 -2.28
C ILE A 114 -13.47 -6.03 -1.29
N ILE A 115 -13.74 -6.66 -0.16
CA ILE A 115 -14.63 -6.10 0.88
C ILE A 115 -14.05 -4.80 1.44
N HIS A 116 -12.76 -4.78 1.74
CA HIS A 116 -12.09 -3.58 2.26
C HIS A 116 -12.14 -2.43 1.24
N ASN A 117 -11.83 -2.69 -0.03
CA ASN A 117 -11.89 -1.68 -1.09
C ASN A 117 -13.32 -1.18 -1.29
N ALA A 118 -14.33 -2.06 -1.35
CA ALA A 118 -15.73 -1.67 -1.47
C ALA A 118 -16.18 -0.80 -0.27
N THR A 119 -15.74 -1.15 0.93
CA THR A 119 -16.02 -0.36 2.14
C THR A 119 -15.37 1.02 2.07
N ALA A 120 -14.13 1.11 1.62
CA ALA A 120 -13.40 2.37 1.47
C ALA A 120 -14.04 3.27 0.40
N LEU A 121 -14.39 2.71 -0.77
CA LEU A 121 -15.14 3.42 -1.82
C LEU A 121 -16.49 3.92 -1.29
N GLY A 122 -17.23 3.07 -0.59
CA GLY A 122 -18.49 3.44 0.06
C GLY A 122 -18.31 4.56 1.07
N ALA A 123 -17.31 4.47 1.93
CA ALA A 123 -16.99 5.51 2.92
C ALA A 123 -16.69 6.85 2.24
N GLY A 124 -15.86 6.86 1.18
CA GLY A 124 -15.55 8.05 0.39
C GLY A 124 -16.80 8.66 -0.24
N TYR A 125 -17.64 7.82 -0.88
CA TYR A 125 -18.88 8.26 -1.50
C TYR A 125 -19.86 8.87 -0.48
N PHE A 126 -20.13 8.18 0.61
CA PHE A 126 -21.08 8.66 1.62
C PHE A 126 -20.58 9.89 2.35
N THR A 127 -19.29 9.96 2.68
CA THR A 127 -18.69 11.16 3.28
C THR A 127 -18.85 12.37 2.36
N ALA A 128 -18.54 12.22 1.08
CA ALA A 128 -18.72 13.29 0.10
C ALA A 128 -20.20 13.65 -0.11
N LYS A 129 -21.09 12.66 -0.10
CA LYS A 129 -22.55 12.89 -0.23
C LYS A 129 -23.11 13.66 0.94
N PHE A 130 -22.79 13.28 2.17
CA PHE A 130 -23.23 13.97 3.39
C PHE A 130 -22.58 15.34 3.54
N GLY A 131 -21.34 15.51 3.08
CA GLY A 131 -20.66 16.80 2.97
C GLY A 131 -21.20 17.70 1.86
N LYS A 132 -22.25 17.26 1.11
CA LYS A 132 -22.87 18.01 0.01
C LYS A 132 -21.87 18.44 -1.09
N VAL A 133 -20.82 17.64 -1.28
CA VAL A 133 -19.81 17.87 -2.32
C VAL A 133 -20.42 17.69 -3.72
N GLN A 134 -19.98 18.49 -4.69
CA GLN A 134 -20.44 18.40 -6.09
C GLN A 134 -20.15 17.01 -6.67
N MET A 135 -20.94 16.59 -7.66
CA MET A 135 -20.88 15.22 -8.19
C MET A 135 -19.51 14.87 -8.80
N SER A 136 -18.84 15.81 -9.47
CA SER A 136 -17.50 15.64 -10.02
C SER A 136 -16.47 15.34 -8.92
N ASP A 137 -16.52 16.14 -7.85
CA ASP A 137 -15.58 16.05 -6.75
C ASP A 137 -15.89 14.85 -5.85
N ARG A 138 -17.17 14.44 -5.78
CA ARG A 138 -17.59 13.23 -5.09
C ARG A 138 -16.97 11.99 -5.72
N ARG A 139 -16.90 11.89 -7.04
CA ARG A 139 -16.19 10.81 -7.73
C ARG A 139 -14.71 10.78 -7.36
N SER A 140 -14.05 11.94 -7.41
CA SER A 140 -12.63 12.06 -7.03
C SER A 140 -12.38 11.63 -5.60
N LEU A 141 -13.21 12.09 -4.64
CA LEU A 141 -13.09 11.69 -3.24
C LEU A 141 -13.35 10.18 -3.04
N THR A 142 -14.31 9.62 -3.75
CA THR A 142 -14.61 8.18 -3.71
C THR A 142 -13.40 7.37 -4.16
N ILE A 143 -12.83 7.69 -5.31
CA ILE A 143 -11.68 7.01 -5.89
C ILE A 143 -10.45 7.19 -4.99
N GLU A 144 -10.16 8.42 -4.56
CA GLU A 144 -9.02 8.74 -3.69
C GLU A 144 -9.09 8.01 -2.33
N THR A 145 -10.29 7.78 -1.80
CA THR A 145 -10.48 7.02 -0.57
C THR A 145 -10.35 5.52 -0.80
N GLY A 146 -10.81 5.02 -1.93
CA GLY A 146 -10.81 3.61 -2.26
C GLY A 146 -9.46 3.09 -2.76
N ILE A 147 -8.71 3.92 -3.50
CA ILE A 147 -7.42 3.52 -4.07
C ILE A 147 -6.29 3.83 -3.09
N GLN A 148 -5.68 2.78 -2.57
CA GLN A 148 -4.57 2.86 -1.64
C GLN A 148 -3.23 2.70 -2.39
N ASN A 149 -2.15 3.27 -1.83
CA ASN A 149 -0.81 3.13 -2.41
C ASN A 149 -0.19 1.78 -2.05
N SER A 150 -0.61 0.72 -2.74
CA SER A 150 -0.08 -0.64 -2.54
C SER A 150 1.40 -0.77 -2.91
N GLY A 151 1.89 0.04 -3.84
CA GLY A 151 3.32 0.11 -4.17
C GLY A 151 4.17 0.58 -2.99
N LEU A 152 3.71 1.59 -2.25
CA LEU A 152 4.34 2.00 -1.00
C LEU A 152 4.26 0.89 0.04
N GLY A 153 3.11 0.24 0.18
CA GLY A 153 2.94 -0.88 1.10
C GLY A 153 3.95 -1.99 0.85
N LEU A 154 4.13 -2.42 -0.41
CA LEU A 154 5.13 -3.40 -0.79
C LEU A 154 6.56 -2.90 -0.53
N ALA A 155 6.87 -1.65 -0.89
CA ALA A 155 8.19 -1.07 -0.65
C ALA A 155 8.56 -1.04 0.85
N LEU A 156 7.60 -0.77 1.72
CA LEU A 156 7.79 -0.81 3.17
C LEU A 156 7.97 -2.26 3.67
N LEU A 157 7.15 -3.20 3.18
CA LEU A 157 7.24 -4.61 3.55
C LEU A 157 8.57 -5.24 3.12
N PHE A 158 9.15 -4.79 2.01
CA PHE A 158 10.46 -5.25 1.53
C PHE A 158 11.64 -4.46 2.10
N ASN A 159 11.40 -3.47 2.96
CA ASN A 159 12.47 -2.70 3.57
C ASN A 159 13.04 -3.44 4.81
N PRO A 160 14.30 -3.90 4.79
CA PRO A 160 14.88 -4.65 5.90
C PRO A 160 15.09 -3.81 7.17
N LEU A 161 15.05 -2.48 7.07
CA LEU A 161 15.12 -1.60 8.24
C LEU A 161 13.80 -1.55 9.01
N ILE A 162 12.67 -1.87 8.35
CA ILE A 162 11.34 -1.89 8.96
C ILE A 162 10.93 -3.32 9.28
N PHE A 163 11.17 -4.23 8.33
CA PHE A 163 10.88 -5.65 8.46
C PHE A 163 12.18 -6.45 8.27
N PRO A 164 12.89 -6.83 9.35
CA PRO A 164 14.05 -7.70 9.29
C PRO A 164 13.75 -9.02 8.56
N THR A 165 14.73 -9.56 7.86
CA THR A 165 14.56 -10.72 6.96
C THR A 165 14.13 -12.00 7.67
N ASP A 166 14.41 -12.14 8.95
CA ASP A 166 13.96 -13.25 9.79
C ASP A 166 12.45 -13.21 10.08
N VAL A 167 11.86 -12.03 10.06
CA VAL A 167 10.40 -11.82 10.21
C VAL A 167 9.63 -12.16 8.92
N TRP A 168 10.31 -12.29 7.77
CA TRP A 168 9.69 -12.56 6.47
C TRP A 168 8.90 -13.87 6.42
N ASN A 169 9.37 -14.90 7.07
CA ASN A 169 8.67 -16.18 7.13
C ASN A 169 7.27 -16.08 7.79
N HIS A 170 7.01 -15.01 8.54
CA HIS A 170 5.74 -14.75 9.23
C HIS A 170 4.88 -13.70 8.53
N ASN A 171 5.45 -12.90 7.61
CA ASN A 171 4.76 -11.77 6.96
C ASN A 171 4.15 -12.09 5.60
N GLY A 172 4.20 -13.34 5.13
CA GLY A 172 3.67 -13.76 3.83
C GLY A 172 2.23 -13.32 3.59
N GLY A 173 1.40 -13.33 4.63
CA GLY A 173 0.01 -12.85 4.56
C GLY A 173 -0.11 -11.36 4.22
N MET A 174 0.73 -10.50 4.80
CA MET A 174 0.74 -9.07 4.51
C MET A 174 1.18 -8.79 3.07
N ILE A 175 2.18 -9.52 2.58
CA ILE A 175 2.66 -9.41 1.20
C ILE A 175 1.57 -9.83 0.22
N ILE A 176 0.89 -10.96 0.46
CA ILE A 176 -0.23 -11.45 -0.37
C ILE A 176 -1.33 -10.40 -0.43
N ILE A 177 -1.80 -9.91 0.71
CA ILE A 177 -2.87 -8.92 0.77
C ILE A 177 -2.47 -7.64 0.01
N THR A 178 -1.26 -7.14 0.23
CA THR A 178 -0.79 -5.90 -0.40
C THR A 178 -0.60 -6.05 -1.91
N ALA A 179 -0.09 -7.20 -2.38
CA ALA A 179 0.06 -7.50 -3.79
C ALA A 179 -1.31 -7.64 -4.50
N LEU A 180 -2.23 -8.41 -3.90
CA LEU A 180 -3.60 -8.57 -4.41
C LEU A 180 -4.35 -7.23 -4.41
N TRP A 181 -4.11 -6.40 -3.42
CA TRP A 181 -4.69 -5.06 -3.35
C TRP A 181 -4.24 -4.19 -4.52
N GLY A 182 -2.95 -4.23 -4.84
CA GLY A 182 -2.42 -3.52 -5.99
C GLY A 182 -3.03 -3.96 -7.32
N ILE A 183 -3.20 -5.26 -7.53
CA ILE A 183 -3.86 -5.81 -8.72
C ILE A 183 -5.33 -5.36 -8.74
N TRP A 184 -6.03 -5.49 -7.61
CA TRP A 184 -7.44 -5.15 -7.52
C TRP A 184 -7.71 -3.66 -7.80
N HIS A 185 -6.82 -2.76 -7.36
CA HIS A 185 -6.94 -1.33 -7.61
C HIS A 185 -6.87 -0.97 -9.11
N ILE A 186 -6.15 -1.73 -9.92
CA ILE A 186 -6.11 -1.55 -11.37
C ILE A 186 -7.48 -1.87 -12.00
N ILE A 187 -8.24 -2.80 -11.38
CA ILE A 187 -9.54 -3.25 -11.88
C ILE A 187 -10.67 -2.35 -11.36
N SER A 188 -10.59 -1.93 -10.09
CA SER A 188 -11.67 -1.23 -9.38
C SER A 188 -11.61 0.30 -9.49
N GLY A 189 -10.48 0.89 -9.87
CA GLY A 189 -10.25 2.34 -10.05
C GLY A 189 -10.32 2.75 -11.48
#